data_c46cf0da3ee50ff11d10b46eba72469d
#
_entry.id   c46cf0da3ee50ff11d10b46eba72469d
#
_cell.length_a   1.000
_cell.length_b   1.000
_cell.length_c   1.000
_cell.angle_alpha   90.00
_cell.angle_beta   90.00
_cell.angle_gamma   90.00
#
_symmetry.space_group_name_H-M   'P 1'
#
loop_
_entity.id
_entity.type
_entity.pdbx_description
1 polymer ?
#
loop_
_entity_poly.entity_id
_entity_poly.type
_entity_poly.pdbx_seq_one_letter_code
_entity_poly.pdbx_strand_id
1 'polypeptide(L)'
;MKEKGKSEDKTGTRLTFWASNKVFSQTNYNFDILEKRLRELGFLNSNIKILLQDNRATPNLKKTFHYSGGLEEFILWLSKNAQSLNSKPINIKGEKDGIKLELSLKWTDSYHENVKCLSLIHI
;
A
#
# COMPACT_ATOMS: atom_id res chain seq x y z
N MET A 1 4.78 24.81 -7.93
CA MET A 1 4.60 23.66 -8.83
C MET A 1 4.35 24.16 -10.25
N LYS A 2 5.14 23.71 -11.19
CA LYS A 2 5.01 24.14 -12.60
C LYS A 2 4.29 23.07 -13.41
N GLU A 3 3.28 23.48 -14.15
CA GLU A 3 2.61 22.63 -15.11
C GLU A 3 3.50 22.48 -16.36
N LYS A 4 3.80 21.24 -16.77
CA LYS A 4 4.67 20.96 -17.93
C LYS A 4 3.90 20.55 -19.20
N GLY A 5 2.58 20.63 -19.18
CA GLY A 5 1.74 20.24 -20.29
C GLY A 5 0.68 19.21 -19.91
N LYS A 6 -0.09 18.77 -20.89
CA LYS A 6 -1.15 17.78 -20.70
C LYS A 6 -0.62 16.38 -20.95
N SER A 7 -1.01 15.42 -20.11
CA SER A 7 -0.74 14.01 -20.36
C SER A 7 -1.75 13.46 -21.37
N GLU A 8 -1.26 12.82 -22.41
CA GLU A 8 -2.11 12.09 -23.36
C GLU A 8 -2.43 10.72 -22.78
N ASP A 9 -3.72 10.42 -22.57
CA ASP A 9 -4.26 9.10 -22.16
C ASP A 9 -3.64 8.47 -20.91
N LYS A 10 -2.85 9.21 -20.12
CA LYS A 10 -2.27 8.74 -18.87
C LYS A 10 -2.60 9.69 -17.74
N THR A 11 -3.17 9.16 -16.68
CA THR A 11 -3.44 9.88 -15.44
C THR A 11 -2.51 9.40 -14.34
N GLY A 12 -2.00 10.31 -13.54
CA GLY A 12 -1.14 9.94 -12.44
C GLY A 12 -0.40 11.12 -11.85
N THR A 13 0.30 10.86 -10.75
CA THR A 13 1.12 11.84 -10.06
C THR A 13 2.52 11.28 -9.88
N ARG A 14 3.52 12.10 -10.21
CA ARG A 14 4.91 11.78 -9.94
C ARG A 14 5.47 12.82 -8.98
N LEU A 15 6.01 12.35 -7.86
CA LEU A 15 6.62 13.21 -6.85
C LEU A 15 8.08 12.80 -6.66
N THR A 16 8.97 13.76 -6.77
CA THR A 16 10.40 13.57 -6.50
C THR A 16 10.85 14.64 -5.51
N PHE A 17 11.56 14.23 -4.45
CA PHE A 17 11.97 15.17 -3.43
C PHE A 17 13.26 14.76 -2.72
N TRP A 18 13.90 15.73 -2.10
CA TRP A 18 15.02 15.56 -1.18
C TRP A 18 14.69 16.30 0.11
N ALA A 19 14.88 15.62 1.24
CA ALA A 19 14.68 16.27 2.53
C ALA A 19 15.81 17.27 2.82
N SER A 20 15.44 18.44 3.33
CA SER A 20 16.41 19.49 3.69
C SER A 20 17.03 19.24 5.05
N ASN A 21 18.35 19.21 5.14
CA ASN A 21 19.10 19.12 6.40
C ASN A 21 18.86 20.32 7.34
N LYS A 22 18.41 21.43 6.78
CA LYS A 22 18.10 22.65 7.56
C LYS A 22 16.79 22.56 8.34
N VAL A 23 15.87 21.69 7.87
CA VAL A 23 14.51 21.57 8.41
C VAL A 23 14.34 20.26 9.18
N PHE A 24 14.90 19.16 8.66
CA PHE A 24 14.73 17.82 9.21
C PHE A 24 16.03 17.33 9.85
N SER A 25 15.93 16.76 11.04
CA SER A 25 17.07 16.16 11.75
C SER A 25 17.55 14.86 11.09
N GLN A 26 16.61 14.12 10.47
CA GLN A 26 16.93 12.90 9.70
C GLN A 26 16.46 13.07 8.26
N THR A 27 17.40 12.95 7.33
CA THR A 27 17.14 13.10 5.89
C THR A 27 17.33 11.80 5.12
N ASN A 28 17.81 10.75 5.79
CA ASN A 28 17.97 9.43 5.21
C ASN A 28 16.69 8.61 5.37
N TYR A 29 16.08 8.25 4.24
CA TYR A 29 14.90 7.40 4.22
C TYR A 29 15.29 5.93 4.19
N ASN A 30 14.55 5.10 4.93
CA ASN A 30 14.69 3.66 4.85
C ASN A 30 13.74 3.12 3.78
N PHE A 31 14.31 2.50 2.75
CA PHE A 31 13.55 1.95 1.63
C PHE A 31 12.57 0.86 2.07
N ASP A 32 12.98 -0.02 2.98
CA ASP A 32 12.14 -1.13 3.44
C ASP A 32 10.90 -0.66 4.19
N ILE A 33 11.01 0.39 4.99
CA ILE A 33 9.88 1.00 5.71
C ILE A 33 8.90 1.63 4.70
N LEU A 34 9.42 2.37 3.72
CA LEU A 34 8.61 2.97 2.66
C LEU A 34 7.93 1.92 1.79
N GLU A 35 8.65 0.86 1.43
CA GLU A 35 8.12 -0.27 0.67
C GLU A 35 6.93 -0.91 1.39
N LYS A 36 7.09 -1.22 2.67
CA LYS A 36 6.03 -1.82 3.49
C LYS A 36 4.79 -0.92 3.54
N ARG A 37 4.98 0.36 3.76
CA ARG A 37 3.87 1.32 3.87
C ARG A 37 3.14 1.51 2.54
N LEU A 38 3.86 1.63 1.45
CA LEU A 38 3.26 1.76 0.13
C LEU A 38 2.56 0.48 -0.32
N ARG A 39 3.05 -0.69 0.11
CA ARG A 39 2.36 -1.96 -0.12
C ARG A 39 1.00 -1.99 0.56
N GLU A 40 0.92 -1.57 1.83
CA GLU A 40 -0.35 -1.46 2.55
C GLU A 40 -1.32 -0.51 1.84
N LEU A 41 -0.84 0.64 1.38
CA LEU A 41 -1.64 1.59 0.60
C LEU A 41 -2.12 1.01 -0.74
N GLY A 42 -1.28 0.21 -1.39
CA GLY A 42 -1.65 -0.48 -2.63
C GLY A 42 -2.77 -1.49 -2.43
N PHE A 43 -2.77 -2.21 -1.32
CA PHE A 43 -3.85 -3.14 -0.98
C PHE A 43 -5.16 -2.43 -0.65
N LEU A 44 -5.09 -1.25 -0.01
CA LEU A 44 -6.28 -0.42 0.26
C LEU A 44 -6.89 0.18 -1.00
N ASN A 45 -6.06 0.46 -2.00
CA ASN A 45 -6.47 1.13 -3.24
C ASN A 45 -6.22 0.21 -4.43
N SER A 46 -7.09 -0.75 -4.63
CA SER A 46 -6.93 -1.81 -5.65
C SER A 46 -6.78 -1.29 -7.09
N ASN A 47 -7.25 -0.09 -7.37
CA ASN A 47 -7.23 0.50 -8.72
C ASN A 47 -6.00 1.37 -8.99
N ILE A 48 -5.12 1.53 -8.01
CA ILE A 48 -3.96 2.41 -8.11
C ILE A 48 -2.68 1.60 -8.25
N LYS A 49 -1.85 2.00 -9.20
CA LYS A 49 -0.50 1.48 -9.36
C LYS A 49 0.48 2.45 -8.72
N ILE A 50 1.26 1.96 -7.76
CA ILE A 50 2.26 2.75 -7.04
C ILE A 50 3.65 2.30 -7.46
N LEU A 51 4.51 3.26 -7.80
CA LEU A 51 5.90 3.01 -8.13
C LEU A 51 6.79 3.75 -7.13
N LEU A 52 7.63 3.00 -6.42
CA LEU A 52 8.66 3.54 -5.54
C LEU A 52 10.03 3.35 -6.17
N GLN A 53 10.78 4.44 -6.30
CA GLN A 53 12.14 4.41 -6.84
C GLN A 53 13.10 5.15 -5.89
N ASP A 54 14.18 4.48 -5.53
CA ASP A 54 15.28 5.07 -4.76
C ASP A 54 16.47 5.31 -5.68
N ASN A 55 16.78 6.57 -5.92
CA ASN A 55 17.87 6.99 -6.80
C ASN A 55 19.22 7.09 -6.07
N ARG A 56 19.26 6.85 -4.76
CA ARG A 56 20.51 6.88 -3.97
C ARG A 56 21.35 5.63 -4.17
N ALA A 57 20.69 4.51 -4.45
CA ALA A 57 21.34 3.22 -4.66
C ALA A 57 21.90 3.08 -6.09
N THR A 58 22.97 2.32 -6.24
CA THR A 58 23.54 1.96 -7.52
C THR A 58 23.64 0.43 -7.63
N PRO A 59 22.81 -0.27 -8.45
CA PRO A 59 21.72 0.29 -9.28
C PRO A 59 20.55 0.83 -8.46
N ASN A 60 19.73 1.68 -9.07
CA ASN A 60 18.55 2.24 -8.42
C ASN A 60 17.57 1.14 -8.00
N LEU A 61 17.07 1.22 -6.77
CA LEU A 61 16.03 0.33 -6.30
C LEU A 61 14.67 0.80 -6.81
N LYS A 62 13.90 -0.14 -7.36
CA LYS A 62 12.60 0.16 -7.94
C LYS A 62 11.60 -0.94 -7.58
N LYS A 63 10.45 -0.56 -7.04
CA LYS A 63 9.35 -1.47 -6.70
C LYS A 63 8.04 -0.93 -7.24
N THR A 64 7.23 -1.84 -7.77
CA THR A 64 5.89 -1.54 -8.26
C THR A 64 4.86 -2.27 -7.42
N PHE A 65 3.84 -1.54 -6.98
CA PHE A 65 2.74 -2.08 -6.18
C PHE A 65 1.44 -1.90 -6.96
N HIS A 66 0.80 -3.01 -7.30
CA HIS A 66 -0.50 -3.01 -7.94
C HIS A 66 -1.23 -4.29 -7.54
N TYR A 67 -2.25 -4.15 -6.73
CA TYR A 67 -2.98 -5.27 -6.15
C TYR A 67 -4.47 -5.15 -6.49
N SER A 68 -4.89 -5.84 -7.53
CA SER A 68 -6.28 -5.81 -8.00
C SER A 68 -7.25 -6.50 -7.05
N GLY A 69 -6.76 -7.46 -6.25
CA GLY A 69 -7.57 -8.18 -5.27
C GLY A 69 -7.85 -7.43 -3.97
N GLY A 70 -7.23 -6.28 -3.74
CA GLY A 70 -7.48 -5.45 -2.57
C GLY A 70 -7.16 -6.13 -1.23
N LEU A 71 -8.04 -6.01 -0.24
CA LEU A 71 -7.85 -6.58 1.09
C LEU A 71 -7.79 -8.11 1.12
N GLU A 72 -8.49 -8.79 0.23
CA GLU A 72 -8.41 -10.25 0.13
C GLU A 72 -6.99 -10.70 -0.24
N GLU A 73 -6.39 -10.02 -1.21
CA GLU A 73 -5.01 -10.29 -1.62
C GLU A 73 -4.02 -9.96 -0.49
N PHE A 74 -4.27 -8.91 0.26
CA PHE A 74 -3.46 -8.54 1.43
C PHE A 74 -3.47 -9.64 2.49
N ILE A 75 -4.62 -10.19 2.81
CA ILE A 75 -4.74 -11.29 3.77
C ILE A 75 -4.06 -12.55 3.28
N LEU A 76 -4.18 -12.87 2.00
CA LEU A 76 -3.47 -14.00 1.39
C LEU A 76 -1.95 -13.80 1.46
N TRP A 77 -1.48 -12.58 1.25
CA TRP A 77 -0.07 -12.24 1.37
C TRP A 77 0.45 -12.37 2.80
N LEU A 78 -0.32 -11.90 3.79
CA LEU A 78 0.03 -12.00 5.21
C LEU A 78 0.08 -13.45 5.70
N SER A 79 -0.78 -14.30 5.17
CA SER A 79 -0.94 -15.69 5.61
C SER A 79 -0.26 -16.71 4.70
N LYS A 80 0.61 -16.28 3.81
CA LYS A 80 1.27 -17.16 2.82
C LYS A 80 2.09 -18.30 3.44
N ASN A 81 2.59 -18.12 4.65
CA ASN A 81 3.40 -19.11 5.36
C ASN A 81 2.59 -19.96 6.36
N ALA A 82 1.28 -19.75 6.45
CA ALA A 82 0.39 -20.47 7.34
C ALA A 82 -0.60 -21.33 6.56
N GLN A 83 -0.95 -22.49 7.09
CA GLN A 83 -1.97 -23.32 6.48
C GLN A 83 -3.35 -22.71 6.72
N SER A 84 -4.10 -22.57 5.65
CA SER A 84 -5.44 -21.98 5.70
C SER A 84 -6.48 -23.01 6.11
N LEU A 85 -7.33 -22.66 7.07
CA LEU A 85 -8.47 -23.46 7.47
C LEU A 85 -9.68 -23.27 6.56
N ASN A 86 -9.74 -22.14 5.85
CA ASN A 86 -10.78 -21.88 4.86
C ASN A 86 -10.13 -21.60 3.50
N SER A 87 -10.81 -22.00 2.43
CA SER A 87 -10.26 -21.89 1.07
C SER A 87 -10.14 -20.46 0.55
N LYS A 88 -11.05 -19.58 1.00
CA LYS A 88 -11.06 -18.17 0.59
C LYS A 88 -11.27 -17.27 1.80
N PRO A 89 -10.67 -16.07 1.81
CA PRO A 89 -10.99 -15.08 2.83
C PRO A 89 -12.46 -14.68 2.75
N ILE A 90 -13.04 -14.39 3.90
CA ILE A 90 -14.38 -13.81 3.98
C ILE A 90 -14.23 -12.30 3.83
N ASN A 91 -14.89 -11.73 2.85
CA ASN A 91 -14.83 -10.30 2.58
C ASN A 91 -16.22 -9.68 2.78
N ILE A 92 -16.29 -8.66 3.63
CA ILE A 92 -17.51 -7.94 3.96
C ILE A 92 -17.29 -6.46 3.64
N LYS A 93 -18.21 -5.89 2.89
CA LYS A 93 -18.22 -4.46 2.57
C LYS A 93 -19.50 -3.83 3.06
N GLY A 94 -19.38 -2.68 3.68
CA GLY A 94 -20.54 -1.93 4.17
C GLY A 94 -20.32 -0.42 4.03
N GLU A 95 -21.43 0.29 3.89
CA GLU A 95 -21.43 1.76 3.86
C GLU A 95 -22.63 2.27 4.65
N LYS A 96 -22.39 3.21 5.55
CA LYS A 96 -23.43 3.88 6.32
C LYS A 96 -23.00 5.30 6.64
N ASP A 97 -23.89 6.26 6.41
CA ASP A 97 -23.68 7.68 6.73
C ASP A 97 -22.38 8.27 6.13
N GLY A 98 -22.03 7.87 4.90
CA GLY A 98 -20.82 8.28 4.22
C GLY A 98 -19.55 7.55 4.67
N ILE A 99 -19.65 6.61 5.60
CA ILE A 99 -18.54 5.80 6.07
C ILE A 99 -18.53 4.47 5.31
N LYS A 100 -17.41 4.17 4.67
CA LYS A 100 -17.18 2.90 3.99
C LYS A 100 -16.31 1.99 4.84
N LEU A 101 -16.77 0.76 5.02
CA LEU A 101 -16.04 -0.27 5.74
C LEU A 101 -15.81 -1.48 4.84
N GLU A 102 -14.60 -1.97 4.84
CA GLU A 102 -14.24 -3.24 4.22
C GLU A 102 -13.51 -4.11 5.24
N LEU A 103 -13.97 -5.34 5.42
CA LEU A 103 -13.41 -6.30 6.36
C LEU A 103 -13.09 -7.59 5.62
N SER A 104 -11.87 -8.07 5.77
CA SER A 104 -11.45 -9.38 5.26
C SER A 104 -10.96 -10.25 6.41
N LEU A 105 -11.46 -11.47 6.49
CA LEU A 105 -11.14 -12.45 7.53
C LEU A 105 -10.64 -13.75 6.91
N LYS A 106 -9.60 -14.30 7.51
CA LYS A 106 -9.08 -15.63 7.14
C LYS A 106 -8.61 -16.36 8.39
N TRP A 107 -9.02 -17.61 8.53
CA TRP A 107 -8.53 -18.48 9.59
C TRP A 107 -7.37 -19.34 9.11
N THR A 108 -6.35 -19.44 9.95
CA THR A 108 -5.18 -20.27 9.71
C THR A 108 -4.88 -21.13 10.92
N ASP A 109 -4.02 -22.10 10.76
CA ASP A 109 -3.53 -22.96 11.85
C ASP A 109 -2.47 -22.28 12.74
N SER A 110 -2.15 -21.03 12.44
CA SER A 110 -1.20 -20.23 13.21
C SER A 110 -1.81 -19.79 14.54
N TYR A 111 -1.01 -19.87 15.61
CA TYR A 111 -1.39 -19.33 16.92
C TYR A 111 -1.28 -17.81 17.00
N HIS A 112 -0.78 -17.18 15.96
CA HIS A 112 -0.64 -15.72 15.90
C HIS A 112 -1.88 -15.07 15.31
N GLU A 113 -2.40 -14.08 16.02
CA GLU A 113 -3.45 -13.21 15.53
C GLU A 113 -2.85 -11.99 14.84
N ASN A 114 -3.20 -11.78 13.58
CA ASN A 114 -2.82 -10.60 12.82
C ASN A 114 -4.05 -9.73 12.56
N VAL A 115 -4.14 -8.62 13.27
CA VAL A 115 -5.19 -7.61 13.04
C VAL A 115 -4.54 -6.35 12.47
N LYS A 116 -4.96 -5.94 11.29
CA LYS A 116 -4.51 -4.73 10.63
C LYS A 116 -5.70 -3.80 10.41
N CYS A 117 -5.66 -2.66 11.07
CA CYS A 117 -6.64 -1.60 10.87
C CYS A 117 -6.04 -0.55 9.94
N LEU A 118 -6.66 -0.38 8.77
CA LEU A 118 -6.21 0.54 7.76
C LEU A 118 -7.28 1.59 7.53
N SER A 119 -6.89 2.85 7.51
CA SER A 119 -7.81 3.96 7.32
C SER A 119 -7.30 4.90 6.25
N LEU A 120 -8.19 5.26 5.33
CA LEU A 120 -7.99 6.35 4.39
C LEU A 120 -8.77 7.56 4.89
N ILE A 121 -8.07 8.65 5.12
CA ILE A 121 -8.70 9.90 5.48
C ILE A 121 -8.95 10.68 4.19
N HIS A 122 -10.21 10.89 3.87
CA HIS A 122 -10.61 11.78 2.78
C HIS A 122 -10.83 13.17 3.36
N ILE A 123 -10.03 14.08 2.91
CA ILE A 123 -10.15 15.48 3.28
C ILE A 123 -10.90 16.21 2.18
#